data_cbbb73b43d3a4446941cb1f877af3c3f
#
_entry.id   cbbb73b43d3a4446941cb1f877af3c3f
#
_cell.length_a   1.000
_cell.length_b   1.000
_cell.length_c   1.000
_cell.angle_alpha   90.00
_cell.angle_beta   90.00
_cell.angle_gamma   90.00
#
_symmetry.space_group_name_H-M   'P 1'
#
loop_
_entity.id
_entity.type
_entity.pdbx_description
1 polymer ?
#
loop_
_entity_poly.entity_id
_entity_poly.type
_entity_poly.pdbx_seq_one_letter_code
_entity_poly.pdbx_strand_id
1 'polypeptide(L)'
;MRLTVPEIDCSEGFTPENDIFNRKQFSIQLENIIENSDDDNLVIALNDKWGNGKTTFLKMWEAEIAKSNNLSVVYFDAFQNDFQTDPFIAIASHIYAKIDDEDAKKKYLAATKKVASVLLKTTLKVGVSALTLGVVKGSDLEGVGSEISSAINDPLESYIEEKITQLDKENNTLEHF
;
A
#
# COMPACT_ATOMS: atom_id res chain seq x y z
N MET A 1 -21.60 -5.07 -33.81
CA MET A 1 -21.89 -5.72 -32.52
C MET A 1 -20.59 -5.73 -31.73
N ARG A 2 -20.47 -4.90 -30.68
CA ARG A 2 -19.30 -4.99 -29.79
C ARG A 2 -19.55 -6.13 -28.82
N LEU A 3 -18.78 -7.19 -28.88
CA LEU A 3 -18.74 -8.24 -27.86
C LEU A 3 -18.01 -7.66 -26.65
N THR A 4 -18.74 -7.02 -25.75
CA THR A 4 -18.23 -6.68 -24.43
C THR A 4 -18.32 -7.96 -23.59
N VAL A 5 -17.17 -8.47 -23.16
CA VAL A 5 -17.14 -9.54 -22.16
C VAL A 5 -17.76 -8.94 -20.89
N PRO A 6 -18.80 -9.55 -20.31
CA PRO A 6 -19.39 -9.06 -19.08
C PRO A 6 -18.32 -9.04 -17.98
N GLU A 7 -18.29 -7.96 -17.20
CA GLU A 7 -17.43 -7.85 -16.04
C GLU A 7 -17.86 -8.89 -15.00
N ILE A 8 -16.90 -9.63 -14.45
CA ILE A 8 -17.17 -10.64 -13.44
C ILE A 8 -17.41 -9.90 -12.11
N ASP A 9 -18.59 -10.10 -11.52
CA ASP A 9 -18.87 -9.62 -10.18
C ASP A 9 -18.07 -10.42 -9.15
N CYS A 10 -17.17 -9.72 -8.46
CA CYS A 10 -16.31 -10.30 -7.43
C CYS A 10 -16.80 -9.99 -6.00
N SER A 11 -17.86 -9.21 -5.83
CA SER A 11 -18.34 -8.72 -4.52
C SER A 11 -18.81 -9.85 -3.60
N GLU A 12 -19.31 -10.93 -4.18
CA GLU A 12 -19.75 -12.13 -3.47
C GLU A 12 -18.61 -13.14 -3.18
N GLY A 13 -17.35 -12.80 -3.50
CA GLY A 13 -16.24 -13.72 -3.40
C GLY A 13 -16.33 -14.86 -4.42
N PHE A 14 -15.93 -16.07 -4.01
CA PHE A 14 -15.96 -17.24 -4.88
C PHE A 14 -17.35 -17.89 -4.87
N THR A 15 -18.10 -17.76 -5.96
CA THR A 15 -19.39 -18.42 -6.17
C THR A 15 -19.27 -19.52 -7.23
N PRO A 16 -20.20 -20.48 -7.31
CA PRO A 16 -20.20 -21.50 -8.36
C PRO A 16 -20.24 -20.91 -9.78
N GLU A 17 -20.81 -19.72 -9.95
CA GLU A 17 -20.99 -19.05 -11.22
C GLU A 17 -19.72 -18.33 -11.68
N ASN A 18 -18.92 -17.78 -10.74
CA ASN A 18 -17.74 -16.97 -11.06
C ASN A 18 -16.41 -17.73 -10.90
N ASP A 19 -16.36 -18.77 -10.04
CA ASP A 19 -15.15 -19.57 -9.79
C ASP A 19 -15.05 -20.81 -10.69
N ILE A 20 -15.12 -20.59 -11.99
CA ILE A 20 -15.07 -21.67 -13.00
C ILE A 20 -13.77 -22.49 -12.98
N PHE A 21 -12.72 -21.99 -12.36
CA PHE A 21 -11.41 -22.65 -12.24
C PHE A 21 -11.17 -23.25 -10.85
N ASN A 22 -12.18 -23.24 -9.98
CA ASN A 22 -12.10 -23.76 -8.60
C ASN A 22 -10.92 -23.18 -7.80
N ARG A 23 -10.69 -21.87 -7.93
CA ARG A 23 -9.59 -21.15 -7.29
C ARG A 23 -9.80 -20.88 -5.79
N LYS A 24 -11.02 -21.06 -5.31
CA LYS A 24 -11.33 -21.00 -3.87
C LYS A 24 -10.44 -21.93 -3.05
N GLN A 25 -10.13 -23.14 -3.57
CA GLN A 25 -9.24 -24.07 -2.90
C GLN A 25 -7.81 -23.51 -2.77
N PHE A 26 -7.39 -22.75 -3.76
CA PHE A 26 -6.08 -22.09 -3.74
C PHE A 26 -6.04 -20.94 -2.72
N SER A 27 -7.12 -20.14 -2.61
CA SER A 27 -7.18 -19.07 -1.58
C SER A 27 -7.11 -19.64 -0.17
N ILE A 28 -7.81 -20.74 0.12
CA ILE A 28 -7.76 -21.44 1.41
C ILE A 28 -6.32 -21.90 1.74
N GLN A 29 -5.58 -22.38 0.75
CA GLN A 29 -4.18 -22.76 0.96
C GLN A 29 -3.29 -21.56 1.28
N LEU A 30 -3.50 -20.41 0.62
CA LEU A 30 -2.78 -19.18 0.92
C LEU A 30 -3.12 -18.65 2.32
N GLU A 31 -4.38 -18.68 2.72
CA GLU A 31 -4.82 -18.31 4.08
C GLU A 31 -4.15 -19.18 5.13
N ASN A 32 -4.13 -20.49 4.93
CA ASN A 32 -3.42 -21.41 5.82
C ASN A 32 -1.92 -21.11 5.93
N ILE A 33 -1.26 -20.70 4.84
CA ILE A 33 0.14 -20.31 4.86
C ILE A 33 0.32 -19.03 5.68
N ILE A 34 -0.56 -18.03 5.50
CA ILE A 34 -0.50 -16.76 6.22
C ILE A 34 -0.76 -16.98 7.72
N GLU A 35 -1.79 -17.72 8.08
CA GLU A 35 -2.18 -17.95 9.47
C GLU A 35 -1.18 -18.82 10.26
N ASN A 36 -0.47 -19.71 9.58
CA ASN A 36 0.51 -20.61 10.21
C ASN A 36 1.96 -20.18 9.95
N SER A 37 2.20 -18.99 9.42
CA SER A 37 3.55 -18.45 9.27
C SER A 37 4.07 -17.98 10.63
N ASP A 38 5.26 -18.40 10.98
CA ASP A 38 5.99 -17.89 12.15
C ASP A 38 6.65 -16.53 11.86
N ASP A 39 6.62 -16.07 10.60
CA ASP A 39 7.22 -14.82 10.16
C ASP A 39 6.23 -13.66 10.26
N ASP A 40 6.57 -12.60 10.98
CA ASP A 40 5.80 -11.35 11.06
C ASP A 40 5.69 -10.61 9.71
N ASN A 41 6.54 -10.95 8.73
CA ASN A 41 6.65 -10.31 7.43
C ASN A 41 6.73 -11.34 6.30
N LEU A 42 5.60 -11.94 5.94
CA LEU A 42 5.51 -12.88 4.83
C LEU A 42 5.25 -12.14 3.51
N VAL A 43 6.05 -12.40 2.48
CA VAL A 43 5.84 -11.90 1.11
C VAL A 43 5.51 -13.06 0.19
N ILE A 44 4.32 -13.04 -0.41
CA ILE A 44 3.87 -14.05 -1.37
C ILE A 44 3.74 -13.39 -2.75
N ALA A 45 4.42 -13.93 -3.77
CA ALA A 45 4.34 -13.46 -5.14
C ALA A 45 3.43 -14.38 -5.98
N LEU A 46 2.30 -13.85 -6.44
CA LEU A 46 1.43 -14.52 -7.41
C LEU A 46 1.87 -14.18 -8.83
N ASN A 47 2.59 -15.09 -9.47
CA ASN A 47 3.11 -14.89 -10.83
C ASN A 47 2.36 -15.76 -11.85
N ASP A 48 1.84 -15.12 -12.91
CA ASP A 48 1.21 -15.79 -14.04
C ASP A 48 1.17 -14.84 -15.24
N LYS A 49 0.84 -15.36 -16.44
CA LYS A 49 0.73 -14.57 -17.67
C LYS A 49 -0.35 -13.50 -17.53
N TRP A 50 -0.17 -12.43 -18.32
CA TRP A 50 -1.20 -11.41 -18.47
C TRP A 50 -2.52 -12.03 -18.94
N GLY A 51 -3.65 -11.58 -18.40
CA GLY A 51 -4.98 -12.07 -18.79
C GLY A 51 -5.45 -13.35 -18.06
N ASN A 52 -4.60 -14.00 -17.25
CA ASN A 52 -4.97 -15.23 -16.54
C ASN A 52 -5.81 -15.00 -15.27
N GLY A 53 -6.38 -13.81 -15.08
CA GLY A 53 -7.34 -13.53 -14.02
C GLY A 53 -6.73 -13.39 -12.62
N LYS A 54 -5.46 -12.94 -12.49
CA LYS A 54 -4.84 -12.67 -11.18
C LYS A 54 -5.61 -11.63 -10.38
N THR A 55 -5.95 -10.51 -11.01
CA THR A 55 -6.71 -9.42 -10.39
C THR A 55 -8.10 -9.88 -9.97
N THR A 56 -8.79 -10.63 -10.83
CA THR A 56 -10.10 -11.23 -10.53
C THR A 56 -10.02 -12.15 -9.32
N PHE A 57 -9.00 -13.01 -9.27
CA PHE A 57 -8.75 -13.88 -8.12
C PHE A 57 -8.53 -13.09 -6.84
N LEU A 58 -7.69 -12.04 -6.86
CA LEU A 58 -7.41 -11.21 -5.68
C LEU A 58 -8.67 -10.49 -5.17
N LYS A 59 -9.49 -9.96 -6.08
CA LYS A 59 -10.76 -9.30 -5.71
C LYS A 59 -11.78 -10.28 -5.12
N MET A 60 -11.90 -11.49 -5.70
CA MET A 60 -12.75 -12.54 -5.12
C MET A 60 -12.25 -12.97 -3.75
N TRP A 61 -10.94 -13.09 -3.59
CA TRP A 61 -10.31 -13.47 -2.32
C TRP A 61 -10.48 -12.39 -1.25
N GLU A 62 -10.30 -11.12 -1.60
CA GLU A 62 -10.59 -9.98 -0.71
C GLU A 62 -12.03 -10.05 -0.17
N ALA A 63 -13.02 -10.24 -1.06
CA ALA A 63 -14.41 -10.35 -0.67
C ALA A 63 -14.70 -11.59 0.19
N GLU A 64 -13.98 -12.69 0.00
CA GLU A 64 -14.12 -13.90 0.82
C GLU A 64 -13.55 -13.69 2.23
N ILE A 65 -12.35 -13.08 2.35
CA ILE A 65 -11.73 -12.76 3.63
C ILE A 65 -12.61 -11.78 4.44
N ALA A 66 -13.21 -10.80 3.77
CA ALA A 66 -14.10 -9.84 4.43
C ALA A 66 -15.30 -10.51 5.15
N LYS A 67 -15.68 -11.73 4.76
CA LYS A 67 -16.74 -12.49 5.43
C LYS A 67 -16.27 -13.18 6.71
N SER A 68 -14.99 -13.51 6.81
CA SER A 68 -14.44 -14.34 7.91
C SER A 68 -14.05 -13.56 9.16
N ASN A 69 -13.83 -12.26 9.07
CA ASN A 69 -13.36 -11.36 10.15
C ASN A 69 -12.04 -11.78 10.83
N ASN A 70 -11.31 -12.74 10.28
CA ASN A 70 -10.05 -13.22 10.86
C ASN A 70 -8.84 -12.40 10.38
N LEU A 71 -8.94 -11.82 9.18
CA LEU A 71 -7.86 -11.06 8.56
C LEU A 71 -8.40 -9.70 8.08
N SER A 72 -7.59 -8.68 8.20
CA SER A 72 -7.87 -7.38 7.58
C SER A 72 -7.13 -7.27 6.25
N VAL A 73 -7.83 -6.90 5.18
CA VAL A 73 -7.29 -6.81 3.83
C VAL A 73 -7.25 -5.38 3.37
N VAL A 74 -6.12 -4.99 2.78
CA VAL A 74 -5.96 -3.75 2.03
C VAL A 74 -5.62 -4.11 0.59
N TYR A 75 -6.53 -3.85 -0.34
CA TYR A 75 -6.27 -4.00 -1.75
C TYR A 75 -5.65 -2.71 -2.31
N PHE A 76 -4.52 -2.83 -2.98
CA PHE A 76 -3.84 -1.71 -3.63
C PHE A 76 -3.53 -2.03 -5.09
N ASP A 77 -4.12 -1.28 -6.00
CA ASP A 77 -3.84 -1.38 -7.43
C ASP A 77 -2.82 -0.32 -7.85
N ALA A 78 -1.59 -0.77 -8.12
CA ALA A 78 -0.50 0.12 -8.48
C ALA A 78 -0.74 0.85 -9.82
N PHE A 79 -1.50 0.28 -10.76
CA PHE A 79 -1.84 0.93 -12.02
C PHE A 79 -2.86 2.05 -11.84
N GLN A 80 -3.86 1.84 -10.97
CA GLN A 80 -4.85 2.87 -10.65
C GLN A 80 -4.23 4.03 -9.88
N ASN A 81 -3.17 3.76 -9.11
CA ASN A 81 -2.45 4.74 -8.29
C ASN A 81 -1.16 5.27 -8.94
N ASP A 82 -0.92 5.01 -10.23
CA ASP A 82 0.31 5.40 -10.95
C ASP A 82 0.49 6.94 -11.05
N PHE A 83 -0.60 7.71 -10.91
CA PHE A 83 -0.55 9.17 -10.85
C PHE A 83 0.00 9.72 -9.52
N GLN A 84 0.12 8.89 -8.49
CA GLN A 84 0.67 9.27 -7.19
C GLN A 84 2.19 9.39 -7.28
N THR A 85 2.71 10.54 -6.87
CA THR A 85 4.15 10.82 -6.92
C THR A 85 4.96 10.04 -5.89
N ASP A 86 4.32 9.59 -4.80
CA ASP A 86 4.97 8.83 -3.72
C ASP A 86 4.20 7.54 -3.44
N PRO A 87 4.70 6.38 -3.91
CA PRO A 87 4.06 5.08 -3.70
C PRO A 87 3.91 4.69 -2.22
N PHE A 88 4.84 5.12 -1.36
CA PHE A 88 4.76 4.83 0.06
C PHE A 88 3.56 5.55 0.70
N ILE A 89 3.38 6.83 0.39
CA ILE A 89 2.23 7.61 0.89
C ILE A 89 0.92 7.05 0.34
N ALA A 90 0.90 6.64 -0.94
CA ALA A 90 -0.28 6.02 -1.55
C ALA A 90 -0.70 4.74 -0.81
N ILE A 91 0.23 3.80 -0.58
CA ILE A 91 -0.05 2.58 0.19
C ILE A 91 -0.47 2.91 1.63
N ALA A 92 0.24 3.84 2.27
CA ALA A 92 -0.06 4.24 3.64
C ALA A 92 -1.47 4.83 3.79
N SER A 93 -1.96 5.58 2.80
CA SER A 93 -3.33 6.12 2.81
C SER A 93 -4.39 5.03 2.72
N HIS A 94 -4.18 4.00 1.90
CA HIS A 94 -5.10 2.85 1.81
C HIS A 94 -5.17 2.06 3.14
N ILE A 95 -4.03 1.89 3.83
CA ILE A 95 -4.03 1.27 5.16
C ILE A 95 -4.74 2.16 6.17
N TYR A 96 -4.47 3.47 6.16
CA TYR A 96 -5.11 4.44 7.06
C TYR A 96 -6.64 4.42 6.93
N ALA A 97 -7.16 4.33 5.70
CA ALA A 97 -8.60 4.26 5.41
C ALA A 97 -9.29 3.05 6.05
N LYS A 98 -8.58 1.94 6.25
CA LYS A 98 -9.12 0.69 6.83
C LYS A 98 -9.06 0.64 8.36
N ILE A 99 -8.50 1.64 9.02
CA ILE A 99 -8.44 1.71 10.49
C ILE A 99 -9.68 2.44 10.99
N ASP A 100 -10.52 1.79 11.77
CA ASP A 100 -11.73 2.40 12.33
C ASP A 100 -11.48 3.16 13.65
N ASP A 101 -10.53 2.66 14.45
CA ASP A 101 -10.21 3.25 15.76
C ASP A 101 -9.37 4.52 15.64
N GLU A 102 -9.86 5.62 16.20
CA GLU A 102 -9.22 6.94 16.10
C GLU A 102 -7.85 7.01 16.80
N ASP A 103 -7.64 6.28 17.88
CA ASP A 103 -6.34 6.25 18.55
C ASP A 103 -5.33 5.38 17.79
N ALA A 104 -5.80 4.29 17.17
CA ALA A 104 -4.99 3.51 16.23
C ALA A 104 -4.61 4.33 14.99
N LYS A 105 -5.53 5.12 14.42
CA LYS A 105 -5.24 6.07 13.31
C LYS A 105 -4.13 7.04 13.68
N LYS A 106 -4.21 7.68 14.84
CA LYS A 106 -3.17 8.61 15.33
C LYS A 106 -1.82 7.93 15.48
N LYS A 107 -1.78 6.72 16.06
CA LYS A 107 -0.54 5.95 16.22
C LYS A 107 0.04 5.55 14.87
N TYR A 108 -0.80 5.09 13.95
CA TYR A 108 -0.40 4.72 12.60
C TYR A 108 0.18 5.92 11.85
N LEU A 109 -0.50 7.07 11.89
CA LEU A 109 -0.04 8.31 11.25
C LEU A 109 1.31 8.76 11.80
N ALA A 110 1.50 8.72 13.12
CA ALA A 110 2.76 9.06 13.75
C ALA A 110 3.91 8.11 13.34
N ALA A 111 3.63 6.81 13.21
CA ALA A 111 4.59 5.83 12.72
C ALA A 111 4.94 6.08 11.24
N THR A 112 3.93 6.33 10.40
CA THR A 112 4.09 6.63 8.97
C THR A 112 4.94 7.88 8.74
N LYS A 113 4.71 8.95 9.50
CA LYS A 113 5.52 10.18 9.46
C LYS A 113 6.99 9.90 9.75
N LYS A 114 7.29 9.08 10.77
CA LYS A 114 8.67 8.70 11.09
C LYS A 114 9.34 7.93 9.95
N VAL A 115 8.67 6.95 9.38
CA VAL A 115 9.20 6.14 8.27
C VAL A 115 9.41 7.00 7.03
N ALA A 116 8.42 7.79 6.64
CA ALA A 116 8.52 8.70 5.49
C ALA A 116 9.67 9.70 5.66
N SER A 117 9.86 10.28 6.86
CA SER A 117 10.95 11.20 7.13
C SER A 117 12.33 10.54 6.97
N VAL A 118 12.48 9.28 7.33
CA VAL A 118 13.71 8.51 7.14
C VAL A 118 13.98 8.24 5.66
N LEU A 119 12.94 7.79 4.91
CA LEU A 119 13.05 7.51 3.48
C LEU A 119 13.45 8.76 2.69
N LEU A 120 12.80 9.89 2.95
CA LEU A 120 13.11 11.16 2.29
C LEU A 120 14.51 11.68 2.64
N LYS A 121 14.94 11.58 3.90
CA LYS A 121 16.32 11.92 4.30
C LYS A 121 17.36 11.07 3.58
N THR A 122 17.09 9.80 3.40
CA THR A 122 17.98 8.87 2.69
C THR A 122 18.07 9.24 1.21
N THR A 123 16.94 9.56 0.59
CA THR A 123 16.89 9.99 -0.83
C THR A 123 17.62 11.29 -1.06
N LEU A 124 17.46 12.27 -0.17
CA LEU A 124 18.19 13.55 -0.22
C LEU A 124 19.70 13.36 -0.07
N LYS A 125 20.16 12.53 0.89
CA LYS A 125 21.59 12.23 1.06
C LYS A 125 22.20 11.59 -0.19
N VAL A 126 21.50 10.62 -0.80
CA VAL A 126 21.96 9.97 -2.04
C VAL A 126 21.94 10.97 -3.20
N GLY A 127 20.90 11.79 -3.33
CA GLY A 127 20.80 12.82 -4.37
C GLY A 127 21.91 13.87 -4.29
N VAL A 128 22.20 14.38 -3.10
CA VAL A 128 23.30 15.35 -2.90
C VAL A 128 24.65 14.72 -3.18
N SER A 129 24.88 13.48 -2.73
CA SER A 129 26.13 12.77 -3.02
C SER A 129 26.35 12.49 -4.51
N ALA A 130 25.28 12.21 -5.26
CA ALA A 130 25.33 12.01 -6.69
C ALA A 130 25.58 13.32 -7.47
N LEU A 131 24.96 14.42 -7.04
CA LEU A 131 25.15 15.74 -7.66
C LEU A 131 26.54 16.35 -7.40
N THR A 132 27.16 16.04 -6.27
CA THR A 132 28.50 16.55 -5.91
C THR A 132 29.63 15.65 -6.41
N LEU A 133 29.34 14.61 -7.21
CA LEU A 133 30.35 13.68 -7.76
C LEU A 133 31.32 13.11 -6.69
N GLY A 134 30.83 12.92 -5.47
CA GLY A 134 31.64 12.36 -4.38
C GLY A 134 32.66 13.32 -3.75
N VAL A 135 32.58 14.61 -4.07
CA VAL A 135 33.52 15.64 -3.52
C VAL A 135 33.21 15.93 -2.05
N VAL A 136 31.97 15.73 -1.60
CA VAL A 136 31.60 15.93 -0.18
C VAL A 136 31.76 14.61 0.56
N LYS A 137 32.71 14.51 1.46
CA LYS A 137 32.88 13.35 2.35
C LYS A 137 31.74 13.29 3.34
N GLY A 138 31.28 12.05 3.64
CA GLY A 138 30.17 11.81 4.57
C GLY A 138 30.32 12.45 5.96
N SER A 139 31.55 12.75 6.40
CA SER A 139 31.87 13.49 7.64
C SER A 139 31.41 14.94 7.63
N ASP A 140 31.38 15.60 6.46
CA ASP A 140 31.02 17.02 6.35
C ASP A 140 29.48 17.23 6.34
N LEU A 141 28.72 16.15 6.18
CA LEU A 141 27.26 16.15 6.20
C LEU A 141 26.65 15.96 7.60
N GLU A 142 27.44 15.52 8.59
CA GLU A 142 26.91 15.30 9.95
C GLU A 142 26.54 16.59 10.66
N GLY A 143 27.28 17.69 10.42
CA GLY A 143 26.97 19.02 10.97
C GLY A 143 25.80 19.72 10.27
N VAL A 144 25.73 19.60 8.94
CA VAL A 144 24.66 20.19 8.11
C VAL A 144 23.37 19.39 8.21
N GLY A 145 23.47 18.08 8.46
CA GLY A 145 22.33 17.16 8.56
C GLY A 145 21.44 17.40 9.78
N SER A 146 21.95 17.94 10.88
CA SER A 146 21.16 18.20 12.09
C SER A 146 20.33 19.49 11.96
N GLU A 147 20.85 20.54 11.36
CA GLU A 147 20.11 21.80 11.16
C GLU A 147 19.09 21.70 10.02
N ILE A 148 19.44 21.01 8.91
CA ILE A 148 18.50 20.73 7.83
C ILE A 148 17.43 19.73 8.32
N SER A 149 17.77 18.78 9.17
CA SER A 149 16.84 17.81 9.75
C SER A 149 15.75 18.46 10.60
N SER A 150 16.07 19.44 11.43
CA SER A 150 15.10 20.16 12.25
C SER A 150 14.23 21.13 11.44
N ALA A 151 14.79 21.78 10.43
CA ALA A 151 14.07 22.70 9.56
C ALA A 151 13.13 22.02 8.56
N ILE A 152 13.33 20.72 8.26
CA ILE A 152 12.53 19.94 7.31
C ILE A 152 11.49 19.06 8.02
N ASN A 153 11.68 18.72 9.30
CA ASN A 153 10.80 17.77 10.00
C ASN A 153 9.36 18.27 10.13
N ASP A 154 9.14 19.48 10.65
CA ASP A 154 7.79 19.99 10.88
C ASP A 154 6.99 20.23 9.58
N PRO A 155 7.56 20.88 8.54
CA PRO A 155 6.86 21.02 7.26
C PRO A 155 6.62 19.68 6.55
N LEU A 156 7.53 18.72 6.68
CA LEU A 156 7.41 17.40 6.07
C LEU A 156 6.36 16.56 6.77
N GLU A 157 6.31 16.58 8.10
CA GLU A 157 5.31 15.87 8.87
C GLU A 157 3.90 16.39 8.59
N SER A 158 3.72 17.70 8.49
CA SER A 158 2.44 18.30 8.12
C SER A 158 2.05 17.97 6.68
N TYR A 159 2.99 17.97 5.74
CA TYR A 159 2.76 17.56 4.36
C TYR A 159 2.29 16.09 4.25
N ILE A 160 2.94 15.17 4.97
CA ILE A 160 2.57 13.75 4.96
C ILE A 160 1.17 13.56 5.52
N GLU A 161 0.84 14.24 6.63
CA GLU A 161 -0.49 14.19 7.24
C GLU A 161 -1.58 14.71 6.31
N GLU A 162 -1.33 15.87 5.69
CA GLU A 162 -2.24 16.47 4.72
C GLU A 162 -2.47 15.53 3.54
N LYS A 163 -1.40 14.94 2.98
CA LYS A 163 -1.49 14.03 1.84
C LYS A 163 -2.24 12.75 2.17
N ILE A 164 -1.95 12.09 3.28
CA ILE A 164 -2.67 10.89 3.70
C ILE A 164 -4.15 11.19 3.91
N THR A 165 -4.48 12.30 4.57
CA THR A 165 -5.86 12.70 4.83
C THR A 165 -6.60 13.10 3.54
N GLN A 166 -5.93 13.73 2.60
CA GLN A 166 -6.47 14.06 1.30
C GLN A 166 -6.80 12.80 0.50
N LEU A 167 -5.84 11.86 0.40
CA LEU A 167 -6.01 10.61 -0.33
C LEU A 167 -7.08 9.71 0.30
N ASP A 168 -7.20 9.69 1.63
CA ASP A 168 -8.29 9.00 2.32
C ASP A 168 -9.66 9.55 1.90
N LYS A 169 -9.82 10.87 1.81
CA LYS A 169 -11.07 11.49 1.33
C LYS A 169 -11.34 11.17 -0.13
N GLU A 170 -10.32 11.18 -0.98
CA GLU A 170 -10.46 10.85 -2.40
C GLU A 170 -10.86 9.39 -2.59
N ASN A 171 -10.23 8.46 -1.88
CA ASN A 171 -10.55 7.03 -1.91
C ASN A 171 -12.00 6.78 -1.46
N ASN A 172 -12.43 7.37 -0.34
CA ASN A 172 -13.80 7.25 0.15
C ASN A 172 -14.85 7.83 -0.83
N THR A 173 -14.47 8.82 -1.64
CA THR A 173 -15.37 9.39 -2.65
C THR A 173 -15.51 8.46 -3.86
N LEU A 174 -14.45 7.76 -4.25
CA LEU A 174 -14.45 6.82 -5.38
C LEU A 174 -15.16 5.50 -5.08
N GLU A 175 -15.21 5.06 -3.83
CA GLU A 175 -15.96 3.85 -3.43
C GLU A 175 -17.50 4.05 -3.47
N HIS A 176 -17.97 5.29 -3.61
CA HIS A 176 -19.41 5.63 -3.67
C HIS A 176 -19.94 5.85 -5.09
N PHE A 177 -19.14 5.64 -6.13
CA PHE A 177 -19.53 5.67 -7.54
C PHE A 177 -19.45 4.31 -8.22
#